data_3aa357a1172e119aea2a55b8d4ef2b26
#
_entry.id   3aa357a1172e119aea2a55b8d4ef2b26
#
_cell.length_a   1.000
_cell.length_b   1.000
_cell.length_c   1.000
_cell.angle_alpha   90.00
_cell.angle_beta   90.00
_cell.angle_gamma   90.00
#
_symmetry.space_group_name_H-M   'P 1'
#
loop_
_entity.id
_entity.type
_entity.pdbx_description
1 polymer ?
#
loop_
_entity_poly.entity_id
_entity_poly.type
_entity_poly.pdbx_seq_one_letter_code
_entity_poly.pdbx_strand_id
1 'polypeptide(L)'
;VFLLLANSLSLHAQNEDGSRVNWMSLQEAMQKMQTQQRPVILDFYTDWCGWCKQMMKTTYANEGLAGYINQNFYPVSFDAESKDTIEFLGEIYKPTGTEKRATHELAIKLLNGSLMYPTTIFMNGYEKDKNKFNLNLIVPGYLDIPKIEPILIFTLENVYKSCNYNDFEKLYDKAMKDSTIIDQIKLTNWKSATNYLDGQHSNNKKTIILLEADFCNSCKIMKSTSFTDSLNLDYLREKFNCVNFNVVGNDTVNFKGQIIAPGAQPGSLHPFTQAITRGNIGFPEVVILDEKLDILDVIPVYLNPEVMNNIIRFYGDNIHQKKSWTDYINDLQAKKNAPTER
;
A
#
# COMPACT_ATOMS: atom_id res chain seq x y z
N VAL A 1 -10.45 -14.23 -5.53
CA VAL A 1 -11.87 -13.88 -5.34
C VAL A 1 -11.91 -12.80 -4.26
N PHE A 2 -12.07 -11.57 -4.69
CA PHE A 2 -12.22 -10.42 -3.79
C PHE A 2 -13.52 -10.55 -3.02
N LEU A 3 -13.47 -10.86 -1.74
CA LEU A 3 -14.59 -10.71 -0.82
C LEU A 3 -14.52 -9.28 -0.25
N LEU A 4 -15.12 -8.36 -1.00
CA LEU A 4 -15.49 -7.04 -0.48
C LEU A 4 -16.69 -7.24 0.46
N LEU A 5 -16.48 -7.11 1.75
CA LEU A 5 -17.57 -6.90 2.70
C LEU A 5 -18.21 -5.55 2.39
N ALA A 6 -19.25 -5.58 1.56
CA ALA A 6 -20.10 -4.45 1.27
C ALA A 6 -21.07 -4.24 2.44
N ASN A 7 -20.79 -3.28 3.27
CA ASN A 7 -21.81 -2.65 4.10
C ASN A 7 -22.43 -1.50 3.30
N SER A 8 -23.74 -1.59 3.07
CA SER A 8 -24.62 -0.68 2.34
C SER A 8 -24.38 -0.61 0.82
N LEU A 9 -25.15 -1.37 0.08
CA LEU A 9 -25.40 -1.21 -1.35
C LEU A 9 -26.09 0.17 -1.61
N SER A 10 -25.30 1.22 -1.74
CA SER A 10 -25.73 2.34 -2.54
C SER A 10 -25.59 1.88 -3.99
N LEU A 11 -26.69 1.54 -4.64
CA LEU A 11 -26.73 1.34 -6.08
C LEU A 11 -26.26 2.64 -6.75
N HIS A 12 -24.96 2.74 -7.05
CA HIS A 12 -24.43 3.84 -7.83
C HIS A 12 -24.92 3.63 -9.26
N ALA A 13 -25.74 4.56 -9.73
CA ALA A 13 -26.18 4.60 -11.12
C ALA A 13 -24.96 4.69 -12.02
N GLN A 14 -25.03 4.06 -13.19
CA GLN A 14 -24.01 4.19 -14.22
C GLN A 14 -24.07 5.61 -14.80
N ASN A 15 -22.92 6.27 -14.95
CA ASN A 15 -22.81 7.58 -15.55
C ASN A 15 -23.12 7.52 -17.06
N GLU A 16 -23.36 8.66 -17.71
CA GLU A 16 -23.60 8.76 -19.15
C GLU A 16 -22.45 8.19 -20.00
N ASP A 17 -21.22 8.26 -19.50
CA ASP A 17 -20.01 7.69 -20.14
C ASP A 17 -19.88 6.16 -19.97
N GLY A 18 -20.77 5.56 -19.20
CA GLY A 18 -20.79 4.12 -18.89
C GLY A 18 -20.00 3.73 -17.65
N SER A 19 -19.33 4.67 -16.97
CA SER A 19 -18.59 4.46 -15.73
C SER A 19 -19.51 4.39 -14.51
N ARG A 20 -19.02 3.75 -13.42
CA ARG A 20 -19.62 3.79 -12.07
C ARG A 20 -18.75 4.55 -11.07
N VAL A 21 -17.64 5.14 -11.53
CA VAL A 21 -16.76 5.96 -10.73
C VAL A 21 -17.33 7.37 -10.58
N ASN A 22 -17.32 7.91 -9.36
CA ASN A 22 -17.83 9.25 -9.04
C ASN A 22 -16.75 10.30 -9.40
N TRP A 23 -16.56 10.53 -10.69
CA TRP A 23 -15.60 11.50 -11.19
C TRP A 23 -15.88 12.90 -10.69
N MET A 24 -14.84 13.65 -10.37
CA MET A 24 -14.88 15.03 -9.93
C MET A 24 -13.85 15.88 -10.67
N SER A 25 -13.94 17.20 -10.52
CA SER A 25 -12.92 18.12 -11.02
C SER A 25 -11.66 18.07 -10.13
N LEU A 26 -10.53 18.49 -10.70
CA LEU A 26 -9.28 18.58 -9.95
C LEU A 26 -9.39 19.56 -8.78
N GLN A 27 -10.10 20.68 -8.96
CA GLN A 27 -10.35 21.67 -7.92
C GLN A 27 -11.15 21.10 -6.76
N GLU A 28 -12.22 20.32 -7.05
CA GLU A 28 -13.00 19.64 -6.01
C GLU A 28 -12.16 18.63 -5.23
N ALA A 29 -11.34 17.86 -5.91
CA ALA A 29 -10.43 16.91 -5.25
C ALA A 29 -9.46 17.64 -4.32
N MET A 30 -8.81 18.70 -4.78
CA MET A 30 -7.88 19.51 -3.98
C MET A 30 -8.57 20.20 -2.80
N GLN A 31 -9.81 20.66 -2.97
CA GLN A 31 -10.61 21.23 -1.89
C GLN A 31 -10.93 20.18 -0.82
N LYS A 32 -11.39 18.99 -1.22
CA LYS A 32 -11.68 17.88 -0.30
C LYS A 32 -10.43 17.43 0.47
N MET A 33 -9.26 17.45 -0.16
CA MET A 33 -7.99 17.12 0.48
C MET A 33 -7.59 18.06 1.62
N GLN A 34 -8.15 19.28 1.69
CA GLN A 34 -7.90 20.20 2.81
C GLN A 34 -8.50 19.70 4.13
N THR A 35 -9.59 18.94 4.05
CA THR A 35 -10.31 18.39 5.21
C THR A 35 -10.05 16.90 5.44
N GLN A 36 -9.93 16.13 4.39
CA GLN A 36 -9.67 14.69 4.44
C GLN A 36 -8.69 14.30 3.34
N GLN A 37 -7.51 13.87 3.72
CA GLN A 37 -6.53 13.39 2.75
C GLN A 37 -6.89 11.99 2.25
N ARG A 38 -6.94 11.85 0.91
CA ARG A 38 -7.05 10.58 0.20
C ARG A 38 -6.13 10.61 -1.01
N PRO A 39 -5.70 9.44 -1.52
CA PRO A 39 -5.02 9.38 -2.81
C PRO A 39 -5.90 9.93 -3.93
N VAL A 40 -5.28 10.52 -4.95
CA VAL A 40 -5.95 11.03 -6.14
C VAL A 40 -5.66 10.10 -7.32
N ILE A 41 -6.70 9.78 -8.08
CA ILE A 41 -6.59 9.18 -9.42
C ILE A 41 -6.89 10.30 -10.40
N LEU A 42 -5.93 10.66 -11.24
CA LEU A 42 -6.10 11.70 -12.27
C LEU A 42 -6.01 11.05 -13.64
N ASP A 43 -7.18 10.87 -14.29
CA ASP A 43 -7.30 10.23 -15.60
C ASP A 43 -7.36 11.27 -16.69
N PHE A 44 -6.35 11.29 -17.57
CA PHE A 44 -6.26 12.18 -18.71
C PHE A 44 -6.90 11.54 -19.93
N TYR A 45 -7.86 12.23 -20.50
CA TYR A 45 -8.55 11.79 -21.71
C TYR A 45 -8.70 12.93 -22.74
N THR A 46 -9.23 12.60 -23.91
CA THR A 46 -9.73 13.54 -24.92
C THR A 46 -11.03 12.99 -25.51
N ASP A 47 -11.88 13.86 -26.06
CA ASP A 47 -13.16 13.45 -26.65
C ASP A 47 -13.06 12.43 -27.77
N TRP A 48 -11.95 12.44 -28.51
CA TRP A 48 -11.70 11.53 -29.64
C TRP A 48 -10.99 10.23 -29.23
N CYS A 49 -10.62 10.06 -27.94
CA CYS A 49 -9.90 8.91 -27.45
C CYS A 49 -10.81 7.66 -27.33
N GLY A 50 -10.71 6.74 -28.29
CA GLY A 50 -11.49 5.50 -28.27
C GLY A 50 -11.18 4.58 -27.09
N TRP A 51 -9.90 4.45 -26.71
CA TRP A 51 -9.47 3.63 -25.57
C TRP A 51 -9.91 4.23 -24.23
N CYS A 52 -10.00 5.56 -24.10
CA CYS A 52 -10.56 6.20 -22.92
C CYS A 52 -12.04 5.81 -22.74
N LYS A 53 -12.84 5.94 -23.82
CA LYS A 53 -14.25 5.50 -23.80
C LYS A 53 -14.41 4.02 -23.49
N GLN A 54 -13.49 3.18 -23.99
CA GLN A 54 -13.51 1.75 -23.67
C GLN A 54 -13.23 1.54 -22.18
N MET A 55 -12.25 2.23 -21.59
CA MET A 55 -11.88 2.11 -20.18
C MET A 55 -13.04 2.52 -19.26
N MET A 56 -13.79 3.58 -19.60
CA MET A 56 -15.00 3.97 -18.87
C MET A 56 -16.06 2.85 -18.86
N LYS A 57 -16.27 2.18 -20.01
CA LYS A 57 -17.30 1.14 -20.17
C LYS A 57 -16.91 -0.24 -19.66
N THR A 58 -15.65 -0.48 -19.39
CA THR A 58 -15.15 -1.80 -18.94
C THR A 58 -14.55 -1.73 -17.55
N THR A 59 -13.39 -1.09 -17.40
CA THR A 59 -12.66 -1.04 -16.13
C THR A 59 -13.42 -0.25 -15.07
N TYR A 60 -13.78 0.98 -15.39
CA TYR A 60 -14.48 1.87 -14.46
C TYR A 60 -15.99 1.59 -14.34
N ALA A 61 -16.54 0.72 -15.20
CA ALA A 61 -17.91 0.20 -15.07
C ALA A 61 -18.03 -0.99 -14.12
N ASN A 62 -16.91 -1.62 -13.73
CA ASN A 62 -16.93 -2.73 -12.79
C ASN A 62 -17.37 -2.24 -11.40
N GLU A 63 -18.42 -2.83 -10.87
CA GLU A 63 -19.07 -2.38 -9.62
C GLU A 63 -18.12 -2.46 -8.41
N GLY A 64 -17.39 -3.57 -8.27
CA GLY A 64 -16.45 -3.77 -7.17
C GLY A 64 -15.28 -2.78 -7.21
N LEU A 65 -14.68 -2.60 -8.39
CA LEU A 65 -13.58 -1.67 -8.59
C LEU A 65 -14.02 -0.22 -8.39
N ALA A 66 -15.15 0.17 -8.98
CA ALA A 66 -15.69 1.52 -8.83
C ALA A 66 -16.06 1.83 -7.37
N GLY A 67 -16.69 0.87 -6.67
CA GLY A 67 -16.97 0.98 -5.24
C GLY A 67 -15.70 1.21 -4.42
N TYR A 68 -14.64 0.43 -4.68
CA TYR A 68 -13.36 0.58 -4.03
C TYR A 68 -12.71 1.96 -4.30
N ILE A 69 -12.73 2.42 -5.55
CA ILE A 69 -12.21 3.75 -5.93
C ILE A 69 -13.01 4.86 -5.24
N ASN A 70 -14.34 4.82 -5.32
CA ASN A 70 -15.22 5.86 -4.76
C ASN A 70 -15.07 6.00 -3.24
N GLN A 71 -14.82 4.89 -2.56
CA GLN A 71 -14.65 4.87 -1.10
C GLN A 71 -13.29 5.42 -0.67
N ASN A 72 -12.22 5.14 -1.43
CA ASN A 72 -10.85 5.30 -0.93
C ASN A 72 -10.05 6.38 -1.64
N PHE A 73 -10.48 6.85 -2.81
CA PHE A 73 -9.76 7.81 -3.64
C PHE A 73 -10.59 9.05 -3.93
N TYR A 74 -9.93 10.08 -4.44
CA TYR A 74 -10.55 11.19 -5.16
C TYR A 74 -10.30 10.98 -6.65
N PRO A 75 -11.27 10.41 -7.39
CA PRO A 75 -11.11 10.17 -8.81
C PRO A 75 -11.39 11.46 -9.59
N VAL A 76 -10.44 11.89 -10.39
CA VAL A 76 -10.49 13.07 -11.24
C VAL A 76 -10.41 12.66 -12.69
N SER A 77 -11.38 13.07 -13.51
CA SER A 77 -11.34 12.96 -14.96
C SER A 77 -10.97 14.32 -15.55
N PHE A 78 -9.89 14.39 -16.34
CA PHE A 78 -9.36 15.63 -16.88
C PHE A 78 -9.26 15.58 -18.40
N ASP A 79 -10.04 16.43 -19.07
CA ASP A 79 -9.90 16.62 -20.51
C ASP A 79 -8.59 17.36 -20.83
N ALA A 80 -7.69 16.66 -21.50
CA ALA A 80 -6.39 17.21 -21.89
C ALA A 80 -6.48 18.34 -22.92
N GLU A 81 -7.65 18.57 -23.50
CA GLU A 81 -7.97 19.69 -24.42
C GLU A 81 -8.89 20.74 -23.77
N SER A 82 -9.07 20.69 -22.42
CA SER A 82 -9.87 21.65 -21.66
C SER A 82 -9.52 23.10 -21.96
N LYS A 83 -10.52 23.96 -21.98
CA LYS A 83 -10.38 25.42 -22.19
C LYS A 83 -10.38 26.20 -20.87
N ASP A 84 -10.50 25.52 -19.75
CA ASP A 84 -10.56 26.15 -18.44
C ASP A 84 -9.18 26.63 -18.00
N THR A 85 -9.17 27.57 -17.07
CA THR A 85 -7.95 27.93 -16.34
C THR A 85 -7.93 27.12 -15.04
N ILE A 86 -6.87 26.35 -14.81
CA ILE A 86 -6.75 25.42 -13.68
C ILE A 86 -5.63 25.88 -12.76
N GLU A 87 -5.95 26.03 -11.48
CA GLU A 87 -4.92 26.15 -10.43
C GLU A 87 -4.61 24.76 -9.85
N PHE A 88 -3.35 24.39 -9.88
CA PHE A 88 -2.89 23.13 -9.28
C PHE A 88 -1.52 23.31 -8.63
N LEU A 89 -1.41 22.92 -7.36
CA LEU A 89 -0.19 23.02 -6.54
C LEU A 89 0.41 24.45 -6.53
N GLY A 90 -0.46 25.49 -6.54
CA GLY A 90 -0.06 26.89 -6.48
C GLY A 90 0.38 27.49 -7.82
N GLU A 91 0.31 26.73 -8.90
CA GLU A 91 0.59 27.21 -10.26
C GLU A 91 -0.69 27.28 -11.08
N ILE A 92 -0.78 28.24 -12.00
CA ILE A 92 -1.93 28.44 -12.88
C ILE A 92 -1.58 27.90 -14.27
N TYR A 93 -2.42 27.02 -14.79
CA TYR A 93 -2.30 26.39 -16.09
C TYR A 93 -3.47 26.78 -17.00
N LYS A 94 -3.18 26.97 -18.30
CA LYS A 94 -4.13 27.41 -19.31
C LYS A 94 -4.05 26.52 -20.55
N PRO A 95 -5.05 26.56 -21.44
CA PRO A 95 -4.91 25.95 -22.76
C PRO A 95 -3.78 26.65 -23.54
N THR A 96 -2.99 25.88 -24.30
CA THR A 96 -1.83 26.40 -25.07
C THR A 96 -2.27 27.24 -26.28
N GLY A 97 -3.54 27.21 -26.69
CA GLY A 97 -4.07 27.92 -27.81
C GLY A 97 -5.61 27.91 -27.83
N THR A 98 -6.17 28.55 -28.84
CA THR A 98 -7.63 28.65 -29.03
C THR A 98 -8.19 27.58 -29.96
N GLU A 99 -7.33 26.79 -30.61
CA GLU A 99 -7.73 25.73 -31.52
C GLU A 99 -8.49 24.63 -30.75
N LYS A 100 -9.42 23.98 -31.47
CA LYS A 100 -10.31 22.96 -30.88
C LYS A 100 -9.53 21.88 -30.10
N ARG A 101 -8.33 21.49 -30.58
CA ARG A 101 -7.48 20.44 -30.00
C ARG A 101 -6.20 21.00 -29.38
N ALA A 102 -6.17 22.25 -28.95
CA ALA A 102 -5.05 22.79 -28.21
C ALA A 102 -4.95 22.08 -26.86
N THR A 103 -3.81 21.47 -26.62
CA THR A 103 -3.56 20.73 -25.37
C THR A 103 -3.45 21.69 -24.19
N HIS A 104 -3.94 21.28 -23.04
CA HIS A 104 -3.84 22.07 -21.81
C HIS A 104 -2.42 21.97 -21.21
N GLU A 105 -1.88 23.10 -20.72
CA GLU A 105 -0.54 23.18 -20.12
C GLU A 105 -0.36 22.18 -18.97
N LEU A 106 -1.40 21.95 -18.16
CA LEU A 106 -1.36 20.97 -17.06
C LEU A 106 -1.14 19.55 -17.58
N ALA A 107 -1.78 19.15 -18.69
CA ALA A 107 -1.55 17.85 -19.29
C ALA A 107 -0.10 17.72 -19.79
N ILE A 108 0.43 18.75 -20.46
CA ILE A 108 1.84 18.75 -20.90
C ILE A 108 2.78 18.61 -19.72
N LYS A 109 2.55 19.38 -18.64
CA LYS A 109 3.38 19.39 -17.44
C LYS A 109 3.38 18.04 -16.72
N LEU A 110 2.21 17.51 -16.42
CA LEU A 110 2.07 16.31 -15.60
C LEU A 110 2.40 15.02 -16.37
N LEU A 111 2.18 15.02 -17.69
CA LEU A 111 2.54 13.88 -18.55
C LEU A 111 3.99 13.98 -19.09
N ASN A 112 4.77 14.94 -18.62
CA ASN A 112 6.16 15.17 -19.08
C ASN A 112 6.28 15.29 -20.61
N GLY A 113 5.26 15.89 -21.26
CA GLY A 113 5.19 16.04 -22.73
C GLY A 113 4.80 14.77 -23.50
N SER A 114 4.62 13.63 -22.84
CA SER A 114 4.18 12.38 -23.47
C SER A 114 2.66 12.32 -23.54
N LEU A 115 2.06 12.93 -24.58
CA LEU A 115 0.63 13.10 -24.75
C LEU A 115 -0.03 11.84 -25.33
N MET A 116 -0.02 10.75 -24.59
CA MET A 116 -0.76 9.52 -24.88
C MET A 116 -2.05 9.46 -24.04
N TYR A 117 -3.14 8.97 -24.64
CA TYR A 117 -4.42 8.83 -23.93
C TYR A 117 -5.03 7.45 -24.14
N PRO A 118 -5.64 6.86 -23.07
CA PRO A 118 -5.66 7.36 -21.70
C PRO A 118 -4.27 7.36 -21.06
N THR A 119 -4.02 8.26 -20.13
CA THR A 119 -2.91 8.16 -19.18
C THR A 119 -3.45 8.51 -17.80
N THR A 120 -3.24 7.63 -16.84
CA THR A 120 -3.70 7.81 -15.47
C THR A 120 -2.53 8.10 -14.55
N ILE A 121 -2.64 9.12 -13.70
CA ILE A 121 -1.66 9.42 -12.66
C ILE A 121 -2.26 9.05 -11.30
N PHE A 122 -1.53 8.26 -10.54
CA PHE A 122 -1.87 7.91 -9.17
C PHE A 122 -1.00 8.73 -8.22
N MET A 123 -1.62 9.57 -7.39
CA MET A 123 -0.93 10.49 -6.48
C MET A 123 -1.32 10.20 -5.04
N ASN A 124 -0.34 10.24 -4.12
CA ASN A 124 -0.57 10.11 -2.68
C ASN A 124 0.49 10.84 -1.86
N GLY A 125 0.22 10.98 -0.56
CA GLY A 125 1.14 11.62 0.39
C GLY A 125 1.28 13.12 0.12
N TYR A 126 0.14 13.83 -0.01
CA TYR A 126 0.15 15.28 -0.19
C TYR A 126 0.71 16.00 1.04
N GLU A 127 1.80 16.73 0.86
CA GLU A 127 2.43 17.60 1.85
C GLU A 127 1.97 19.04 1.61
N LYS A 128 1.05 19.51 2.45
CA LYS A 128 0.45 20.84 2.30
C LYS A 128 1.48 21.98 2.34
N ASP A 129 2.45 21.91 3.27
CA ASP A 129 3.47 22.95 3.44
C ASP A 129 4.45 23.03 2.26
N LYS A 130 4.61 21.94 1.52
CA LYS A 130 5.48 21.86 0.34
C LYS A 130 4.71 21.89 -0.98
N ASN A 131 3.38 21.87 -0.89
CA ASN A 131 2.47 21.87 -2.02
C ASN A 131 2.83 20.78 -3.07
N LYS A 132 3.08 19.54 -2.62
CA LYS A 132 3.49 18.44 -3.47
C LYS A 132 2.95 17.09 -2.99
N PHE A 133 2.88 16.13 -3.91
CA PHE A 133 2.65 14.73 -3.61
C PHE A 133 3.98 13.96 -3.50
N ASN A 134 4.06 13.00 -2.59
CA ASN A 134 5.23 12.12 -2.44
C ASN A 134 5.23 10.99 -3.47
N LEU A 135 4.04 10.55 -3.89
CA LEU A 135 3.84 9.63 -5.00
C LEU A 135 3.21 10.36 -6.18
N ASN A 136 3.81 10.21 -7.37
CA ASN A 136 3.25 10.56 -8.67
C ASN A 136 3.58 9.43 -9.64
N LEU A 137 2.74 8.39 -9.68
CA LEU A 137 2.92 7.25 -10.57
C LEU A 137 2.13 7.47 -11.86
N ILE A 138 2.84 7.73 -12.96
CA ILE A 138 2.26 7.95 -14.30
C ILE A 138 2.17 6.61 -15.02
N VAL A 139 0.96 6.23 -15.43
CA VAL A 139 0.69 4.97 -16.11
C VAL A 139 0.01 5.26 -17.45
N PRO A 140 0.74 5.20 -18.56
CA PRO A 140 0.18 5.42 -19.88
C PRO A 140 -0.56 4.19 -20.40
N GLY A 141 -1.63 4.42 -21.15
CA GLY A 141 -2.39 3.41 -21.86
C GLY A 141 -3.60 2.87 -21.09
N TYR A 142 -4.31 1.97 -21.75
CA TYR A 142 -5.51 1.33 -21.23
C TYR A 142 -5.17 0.39 -20.05
N LEU A 143 -5.87 0.60 -18.93
CA LEU A 143 -5.79 -0.22 -17.73
C LEU A 143 -7.02 -1.13 -17.64
N ASP A 144 -6.83 -2.43 -17.77
CA ASP A 144 -7.82 -3.44 -17.38
C ASP A 144 -7.78 -3.67 -15.85
N ILE A 145 -8.74 -4.43 -15.33
CA ILE A 145 -8.86 -4.68 -13.90
C ILE A 145 -7.59 -5.32 -13.32
N PRO A 146 -6.99 -6.37 -13.91
CA PRO A 146 -5.76 -6.96 -13.38
C PRO A 146 -4.56 -6.02 -13.32
N LYS A 147 -4.51 -4.99 -14.19
CA LYS A 147 -3.44 -4.00 -14.18
C LYS A 147 -3.66 -2.88 -13.17
N ILE A 148 -4.90 -2.43 -13.02
CA ILE A 148 -5.19 -1.31 -12.10
C ILE A 148 -5.19 -1.74 -10.63
N GLU A 149 -5.60 -2.96 -10.30
CA GLU A 149 -5.68 -3.46 -8.92
C GLU A 149 -4.37 -3.31 -8.13
N PRO A 150 -3.20 -3.80 -8.62
CA PRO A 150 -1.95 -3.64 -7.87
C PRO A 150 -1.56 -2.17 -7.71
N ILE A 151 -1.90 -1.29 -8.66
CA ILE A 151 -1.61 0.15 -8.55
C ILE A 151 -2.45 0.80 -7.45
N LEU A 152 -3.72 0.43 -7.34
CA LEU A 152 -4.60 0.93 -6.29
C LEU A 152 -4.10 0.53 -4.89
N ILE A 153 -3.71 -0.74 -4.72
CA ILE A 153 -3.14 -1.24 -3.46
C ILE A 153 -1.82 -0.51 -3.14
N PHE A 154 -0.90 -0.44 -4.11
CA PHE A 154 0.39 0.24 -3.99
C PHE A 154 0.24 1.70 -3.53
N THR A 155 -0.75 2.38 -4.11
CA THR A 155 -1.02 3.79 -3.83
C THR A 155 -1.71 3.97 -2.48
N LEU A 156 -2.83 3.27 -2.24
CA LEU A 156 -3.65 3.46 -1.05
C LEU A 156 -2.95 3.00 0.23
N GLU A 157 -2.31 1.83 0.17
CA GLU A 157 -1.67 1.21 1.33
C GLU A 157 -0.22 1.68 1.53
N ASN A 158 0.17 2.78 0.87
CA ASN A 158 1.47 3.44 1.03
C ASN A 158 2.70 2.55 0.77
N VAL A 159 2.56 1.52 -0.05
CA VAL A 159 3.65 0.59 -0.38
C VAL A 159 4.84 1.33 -1.01
N TYR A 160 4.57 2.43 -1.74
CA TYR A 160 5.57 3.29 -2.36
C TYR A 160 6.61 3.89 -1.39
N LYS A 161 6.33 3.89 -0.09
CA LYS A 161 7.27 4.40 0.92
C LYS A 161 8.50 3.51 1.11
N SER A 162 8.40 2.24 0.74
CA SER A 162 9.44 1.23 0.99
C SER A 162 9.71 0.29 -0.17
N CYS A 163 8.91 0.35 -1.25
CA CYS A 163 9.05 -0.51 -2.42
C CYS A 163 8.76 0.30 -3.69
N ASN A 164 9.49 0.06 -4.78
CA ASN A 164 9.12 0.62 -6.07
C ASN A 164 7.98 -0.21 -6.72
N TYR A 165 7.26 0.40 -7.66
CA TYR A 165 6.07 -0.23 -8.25
C TYR A 165 6.40 -1.52 -9.02
N ASN A 166 7.47 -1.52 -9.81
CA ASN A 166 7.83 -2.67 -10.64
C ASN A 166 8.14 -3.93 -9.80
N ASP A 167 8.78 -3.75 -8.65
CA ASP A 167 9.06 -4.87 -7.74
C ASP A 167 7.80 -5.29 -7.00
N PHE A 168 6.96 -4.34 -6.59
CA PHE A 168 5.68 -4.66 -5.96
C PHE A 168 4.74 -5.42 -6.90
N GLU A 169 4.64 -5.02 -8.17
CA GLU A 169 3.81 -5.70 -9.17
C GLU A 169 4.20 -7.18 -9.32
N LYS A 170 5.50 -7.50 -9.37
CA LYS A 170 5.99 -8.88 -9.40
C LYS A 170 5.59 -9.67 -8.15
N LEU A 171 5.68 -9.03 -6.98
CA LEU A 171 5.28 -9.66 -5.71
C LEU A 171 3.76 -9.85 -5.63
N TYR A 172 2.99 -8.89 -6.12
CA TYR A 172 1.54 -9.00 -6.26
C TYR A 172 1.18 -10.19 -7.17
N ASP A 173 1.78 -10.27 -8.34
CA ASP A 173 1.56 -11.36 -9.29
C ASP A 173 1.90 -12.72 -8.67
N LYS A 174 3.03 -12.84 -7.97
CA LYS A 174 3.41 -14.05 -7.24
C LYS A 174 2.36 -14.39 -6.19
N ALA A 175 1.93 -13.44 -5.37
CA ALA A 175 0.97 -13.66 -4.30
C ALA A 175 -0.41 -14.09 -4.81
N MET A 176 -0.84 -13.57 -5.99
CA MET A 176 -2.20 -13.79 -6.52
C MET A 176 -2.29 -14.93 -7.53
N LYS A 177 -1.20 -15.25 -8.21
CA LYS A 177 -1.18 -16.26 -9.30
C LYS A 177 -0.50 -17.58 -8.93
N ASP A 178 0.34 -17.60 -7.88
CA ASP A 178 1.02 -18.82 -7.45
C ASP A 178 0.09 -19.69 -6.60
N SER A 179 -0.37 -20.81 -7.17
CA SER A 179 -1.26 -21.76 -6.48
C SER A 179 -0.62 -22.45 -5.27
N THR A 180 0.72 -22.46 -5.18
CA THR A 180 1.46 -23.08 -4.06
C THR A 180 1.62 -22.18 -2.86
N ILE A 181 1.23 -20.90 -2.97
CA ILE A 181 1.48 -19.87 -1.96
C ILE A 181 0.87 -20.21 -0.58
N ILE A 182 -0.30 -20.85 -0.57
CA ILE A 182 -0.98 -21.25 0.67
C ILE A 182 -0.14 -22.26 1.45
N ASP A 183 0.48 -23.21 0.76
CA ASP A 183 1.34 -24.20 1.41
C ASP A 183 2.65 -23.58 1.86
N GLN A 184 3.21 -22.64 1.11
CA GLN A 184 4.38 -21.87 1.53
C GLN A 184 4.10 -21.05 2.80
N ILE A 185 2.94 -20.41 2.92
CA ILE A 185 2.54 -19.66 4.14
C ILE A 185 2.50 -20.58 5.36
N LYS A 186 2.04 -21.84 5.23
CA LYS A 186 2.02 -22.81 6.31
C LYS A 186 3.43 -23.14 6.83
N LEU A 187 4.44 -23.11 5.96
CA LEU A 187 5.83 -23.37 6.33
C LEU A 187 6.41 -22.36 7.32
N THR A 188 5.88 -21.14 7.37
CA THR A 188 6.28 -20.11 8.34
C THR A 188 5.89 -20.49 9.77
N ASN A 189 4.95 -21.42 9.94
CA ASN A 189 4.46 -21.88 11.23
C ASN A 189 3.93 -20.74 12.12
N TRP A 190 3.03 -19.94 11.54
CA TRP A 190 2.39 -18.81 12.20
C TRP A 190 1.66 -19.22 13.47
N LYS A 191 1.84 -18.42 14.52
CA LYS A 191 1.18 -18.56 15.82
C LYS A 191 0.21 -17.41 16.00
N SER A 192 -0.92 -17.67 16.67
CA SER A 192 -1.85 -16.59 17.04
C SER A 192 -1.28 -15.81 18.24
N ALA A 193 -1.39 -14.49 18.19
CA ALA A 193 -1.07 -13.62 19.31
C ALA A 193 -1.83 -13.98 20.59
N THR A 194 -3.08 -14.44 20.44
CA THR A 194 -3.98 -14.87 21.53
C THR A 194 -3.34 -15.91 22.46
N ASN A 195 -2.59 -16.85 21.86
CA ASN A 195 -2.09 -18.04 22.59
C ASN A 195 -0.57 -18.04 22.75
N TYR A 196 0.15 -17.02 22.28
CA TYR A 196 1.61 -17.10 22.22
C TYR A 196 2.33 -15.98 22.96
N LEU A 197 1.68 -14.89 23.33
CA LEU A 197 2.32 -13.71 23.91
C LEU A 197 2.20 -13.62 25.43
N ASP A 198 1.80 -14.70 26.11
CA ASP A 198 1.60 -14.75 27.56
C ASP A 198 2.92 -14.76 28.36
N GLY A 199 4.06 -14.93 27.69
CA GLY A 199 5.37 -15.00 28.32
C GLY A 199 5.77 -16.39 28.81
N GLN A 200 4.92 -17.41 28.60
CA GLN A 200 5.20 -18.78 29.05
C GLN A 200 5.99 -19.61 28.01
N HIS A 201 6.11 -19.12 26.79
CA HIS A 201 6.78 -19.80 25.68
C HIS A 201 8.22 -19.30 25.52
N SER A 202 9.12 -19.65 26.46
CA SER A 202 10.54 -19.33 26.35
C SER A 202 11.27 -20.38 25.51
N ASN A 203 11.68 -20.03 24.30
CA ASN A 203 12.54 -20.89 23.45
C ASN A 203 13.80 -20.15 22.96
N ASN A 204 14.20 -19.08 23.65
CA ASN A 204 15.34 -18.22 23.32
C ASN A 204 15.33 -17.63 21.90
N LYS A 205 14.14 -17.50 21.30
CA LYS A 205 13.95 -16.83 20.02
C LYS A 205 13.24 -15.48 20.20
N LYS A 206 13.60 -14.53 19.37
CA LYS A 206 12.86 -13.29 19.25
C LYS A 206 11.47 -13.55 18.67
N THR A 207 10.58 -12.58 18.78
CA THR A 207 9.25 -12.68 18.18
C THR A 207 9.08 -11.58 17.12
N ILE A 208 8.56 -11.97 15.97
CA ILE A 208 8.13 -11.06 14.92
C ILE A 208 6.61 -11.15 14.79
N ILE A 209 5.93 -10.02 14.99
CA ILE A 209 4.47 -9.95 14.89
C ILE A 209 4.11 -9.23 13.59
N LEU A 210 3.31 -9.87 12.74
CA LEU A 210 2.62 -9.22 11.64
C LEU A 210 1.26 -8.75 12.13
N LEU A 211 1.04 -7.44 12.16
CA LEU A 211 -0.28 -6.84 12.36
C LEU A 211 -1.00 -6.80 11.03
N GLU A 212 -2.12 -7.50 10.92
CA GLU A 212 -2.87 -7.66 9.68
C GLU A 212 -4.36 -7.37 9.88
N ALA A 213 -5.05 -7.04 8.79
CA ALA A 213 -6.50 -6.90 8.75
C ALA A 213 -7.02 -7.43 7.41
N ASP A 214 -8.30 -7.78 7.36
CA ASP A 214 -8.93 -8.28 6.13
C ASP A 214 -8.91 -7.27 4.98
N PHE A 215 -8.92 -5.97 5.30
CA PHE A 215 -8.84 -4.89 4.33
C PHE A 215 -7.39 -4.58 3.86
N CYS A 216 -6.36 -5.14 4.51
CA CYS A 216 -4.95 -4.90 4.18
C CYS A 216 -4.47 -5.92 3.14
N ASN A 217 -4.50 -5.54 1.86
CA ASN A 217 -4.04 -6.42 0.78
C ASN A 217 -2.52 -6.54 0.76
N SER A 218 -1.80 -5.46 1.03
CA SER A 218 -0.33 -5.49 1.15
C SER A 218 0.16 -6.34 2.32
N CYS A 219 -0.63 -6.48 3.40
CA CYS A 219 -0.35 -7.44 4.47
C CYS A 219 -0.37 -8.88 3.94
N LYS A 220 -1.39 -9.22 3.15
CA LYS A 220 -1.54 -10.55 2.54
C LYS A 220 -0.39 -10.83 1.56
N ILE A 221 -0.03 -9.84 0.73
CA ILE A 221 1.08 -9.95 -0.21
C ILE A 221 2.41 -10.13 0.55
N MET A 222 2.66 -9.32 1.59
CA MET A 222 3.87 -9.43 2.41
C MET A 222 3.97 -10.79 3.11
N LYS A 223 2.87 -11.28 3.67
CA LYS A 223 2.79 -12.61 4.32
C LYS A 223 3.11 -13.74 3.35
N SER A 224 2.63 -13.64 2.12
CA SER A 224 2.77 -14.67 1.09
C SER A 224 4.04 -14.55 0.25
N THR A 225 4.79 -13.46 0.33
CA THR A 225 6.01 -13.25 -0.46
C THR A 225 7.23 -13.01 0.39
N SER A 226 7.22 -12.00 1.26
CA SER A 226 8.39 -11.61 2.05
C SER A 226 8.70 -12.61 3.17
N PHE A 227 7.67 -13.10 3.86
CA PHE A 227 7.85 -14.11 4.91
C PHE A 227 8.10 -15.52 4.36
N THR A 228 7.71 -15.81 3.12
CA THR A 228 7.89 -17.12 2.48
C THR A 228 9.06 -17.14 1.50
N ASP A 229 9.75 -16.02 1.31
CA ASP A 229 11.00 -16.00 0.55
C ASP A 229 12.00 -17.00 1.15
N SER A 230 12.68 -17.78 0.31
CA SER A 230 13.53 -18.87 0.77
C SER A 230 14.63 -18.43 1.74
N LEU A 231 15.24 -17.27 1.51
CA LEU A 231 16.28 -16.72 2.39
C LEU A 231 15.73 -16.25 3.73
N ASN A 232 14.48 -15.77 3.74
CA ASN A 232 13.81 -15.27 4.93
C ASN A 232 13.20 -16.41 5.75
N LEU A 233 12.55 -17.36 5.08
CA LEU A 233 11.81 -18.44 5.72
C LEU A 233 12.70 -19.27 6.64
N ASP A 234 13.85 -19.72 6.14
CA ASP A 234 14.77 -20.55 6.93
C ASP A 234 15.32 -19.78 8.13
N TYR A 235 15.68 -18.51 7.93
CA TYR A 235 16.19 -17.67 9.01
C TYR A 235 15.11 -17.33 10.05
N LEU A 236 13.88 -17.03 9.61
CA LEU A 236 12.75 -16.82 10.51
C LEU A 236 12.46 -18.05 11.35
N ARG A 237 12.45 -19.23 10.74
CA ARG A 237 12.24 -20.50 11.47
C ARG A 237 13.31 -20.78 12.50
N GLU A 238 14.56 -20.39 12.24
CA GLU A 238 15.68 -20.56 13.16
C GLU A 238 15.66 -19.56 14.31
N LYS A 239 15.47 -18.28 14.02
CA LYS A 239 15.73 -17.18 14.97
C LYS A 239 14.47 -16.55 15.58
N PHE A 240 13.29 -16.73 14.94
CA PHE A 240 12.07 -16.02 15.35
C PHE A 240 10.90 -16.97 15.61
N ASN A 241 10.00 -16.50 16.45
CA ASN A 241 8.62 -16.95 16.51
C ASN A 241 7.79 -15.99 15.65
N CYS A 242 7.19 -16.50 14.58
CA CYS A 242 6.32 -15.71 13.72
C CYS A 242 4.91 -15.72 14.30
N VAL A 243 4.40 -14.54 14.64
CA VAL A 243 3.07 -14.33 15.23
C VAL A 243 2.26 -13.45 14.30
N ASN A 244 0.99 -13.79 14.08
CA ASN A 244 0.07 -12.89 13.38
C ASN A 244 -1.03 -12.42 14.33
N PHE A 245 -1.51 -11.22 14.11
CA PHE A 245 -2.59 -10.61 14.87
C PHE A 245 -3.53 -9.83 13.97
N ASN A 246 -4.83 -10.18 13.99
CA ASN A 246 -5.86 -9.41 13.31
C ASN A 246 -6.23 -8.21 14.18
N VAL A 247 -5.90 -7.00 13.70
CA VAL A 247 -6.05 -5.75 14.45
C VAL A 247 -7.51 -5.30 14.65
N VAL A 248 -8.45 -5.91 13.94
CA VAL A 248 -9.91 -5.70 14.11
C VAL A 248 -10.59 -6.96 14.64
N GLY A 249 -9.82 -7.95 15.10
CA GLY A 249 -10.31 -9.20 15.67
C GLY A 249 -10.99 -9.00 17.02
N ASN A 250 -11.78 -10.00 17.40
CA ASN A 250 -12.52 -10.02 18.66
C ASN A 250 -11.86 -10.92 19.73
N ASP A 251 -10.64 -11.37 19.50
CA ASP A 251 -9.94 -12.27 20.40
C ASP A 251 -9.38 -11.50 21.61
N THR A 252 -9.34 -12.17 22.77
CA THR A 252 -8.63 -11.62 23.93
C THR A 252 -7.16 -12.02 23.85
N VAL A 253 -6.25 -11.06 24.03
CA VAL A 253 -4.80 -11.28 24.03
C VAL A 253 -4.26 -11.27 25.46
N ASN A 254 -3.50 -12.30 25.82
CA ASN A 254 -2.67 -12.26 27.02
C ASN A 254 -1.26 -11.83 26.64
N PHE A 255 -0.90 -10.59 26.98
CA PHE A 255 0.43 -10.05 26.70
C PHE A 255 1.22 -9.92 28.02
N LYS A 256 2.24 -10.77 28.18
CA LYS A 256 3.10 -10.80 29.40
C LYS A 256 2.30 -10.91 30.70
N GLY A 257 1.21 -11.69 30.70
CA GLY A 257 0.32 -11.84 31.85
C GLY A 257 -0.77 -10.78 31.98
N GLN A 258 -0.75 -9.75 31.15
CA GLN A 258 -1.83 -8.75 31.07
C GLN A 258 -2.89 -9.19 30.06
N ILE A 259 -4.12 -9.32 30.52
CA ILE A 259 -5.27 -9.66 29.68
C ILE A 259 -5.81 -8.38 29.02
N ILE A 260 -5.81 -8.37 27.69
CA ILE A 260 -6.29 -7.25 26.87
C ILE A 260 -7.47 -7.74 26.04
N ALA A 261 -8.67 -7.27 26.37
CA ALA A 261 -9.90 -7.61 25.67
C ALA A 261 -10.07 -6.74 24.40
N PRO A 262 -10.87 -7.19 23.42
CA PRO A 262 -11.23 -6.38 22.26
C PRO A 262 -12.00 -5.14 22.64
N GLY A 263 -12.00 -4.13 21.76
CA GLY A 263 -12.80 -2.91 21.94
C GLY A 263 -14.31 -3.19 21.93
N ALA A 264 -15.07 -2.30 22.55
CA ALA A 264 -16.53 -2.45 22.69
C ALA A 264 -17.28 -2.30 21.36
N GLN A 265 -16.71 -1.66 20.36
CA GLN A 265 -17.33 -1.44 19.05
C GLN A 265 -16.81 -2.46 18.02
N PRO A 266 -17.70 -3.22 17.35
CA PRO A 266 -17.31 -4.13 16.28
C PRO A 266 -16.54 -3.40 15.18
N GLY A 267 -15.42 -3.99 14.74
CA GLY A 267 -14.58 -3.43 13.68
C GLY A 267 -13.67 -2.27 14.11
N SER A 268 -13.68 -1.87 15.38
CA SER A 268 -12.68 -0.95 15.93
C SER A 268 -11.31 -1.63 16.06
N LEU A 269 -10.25 -0.83 16.05
CA LEU A 269 -8.91 -1.35 16.31
C LEU A 269 -8.83 -1.93 17.72
N HIS A 270 -8.26 -3.13 17.80
CA HIS A 270 -8.06 -3.82 19.07
C HIS A 270 -7.11 -3.03 19.98
N PRO A 271 -7.39 -2.87 21.29
CA PRO A 271 -6.53 -2.12 22.22
C PRO A 271 -5.09 -2.64 22.29
N PHE A 272 -4.88 -3.95 22.08
CA PHE A 272 -3.54 -4.52 21.96
C PHE A 272 -2.72 -3.91 20.81
N THR A 273 -3.36 -3.58 19.68
CA THR A 273 -2.67 -2.90 18.57
C THR A 273 -2.07 -1.58 19.05
N GLN A 274 -2.84 -0.78 19.75
CA GLN A 274 -2.39 0.51 20.26
C GLN A 274 -1.26 0.38 21.30
N ALA A 275 -1.33 -0.67 22.14
CA ALA A 275 -0.31 -0.94 23.15
C ALA A 275 1.02 -1.39 22.51
N ILE A 276 0.97 -2.32 21.52
CA ILE A 276 2.17 -2.91 20.92
C ILE A 276 2.86 -1.97 19.92
N THR A 277 2.11 -1.05 19.29
CA THR A 277 2.63 -0.07 18.33
C THR A 277 3.00 1.26 18.98
N ARG A 278 2.77 1.42 20.26
CA ARG A 278 2.93 2.70 21.00
C ARG A 278 2.12 3.84 20.37
N GLY A 279 0.99 3.51 19.73
CA GLY A 279 0.10 4.46 19.06
C GLY A 279 0.53 4.90 17.66
N ASN A 280 1.67 4.45 17.15
CA ASN A 280 2.10 4.70 15.76
C ASN A 280 1.57 3.58 14.87
N ILE A 281 0.35 3.71 14.39
CA ILE A 281 -0.38 2.66 13.68
C ILE A 281 -0.30 2.90 12.16
N GLY A 282 0.20 1.90 11.44
CA GLY A 282 0.21 1.83 9.97
C GLY A 282 0.01 0.39 9.51
N PHE A 283 -0.41 0.17 8.26
CA PHE A 283 -0.56 -1.18 7.71
C PHE A 283 0.07 -1.25 6.32
N PRO A 284 0.79 -2.36 6.01
CA PRO A 284 1.20 -3.45 6.91
C PRO A 284 2.16 -2.97 7.99
N GLU A 285 2.15 -3.61 9.14
CA GLU A 285 3.03 -3.28 10.25
C GLU A 285 3.67 -4.54 10.86
N VAL A 286 4.96 -4.44 11.12
CA VAL A 286 5.74 -5.50 11.76
C VAL A 286 6.29 -5.00 13.09
N VAL A 287 6.08 -5.76 14.15
CA VAL A 287 6.66 -5.48 15.47
C VAL A 287 7.70 -6.54 15.79
N ILE A 288 8.88 -6.11 16.21
CA ILE A 288 9.98 -7.00 16.65
C ILE A 288 10.07 -6.94 18.16
N LEU A 289 10.00 -8.10 18.80
CA LEU A 289 10.19 -8.27 20.24
C LEU A 289 11.45 -9.10 20.52
N ASP A 290 12.08 -8.82 21.66
CA ASP A 290 13.17 -9.64 22.17
C ASP A 290 12.66 -10.97 22.77
N GLU A 291 13.56 -11.74 23.36
CA GLU A 291 13.29 -13.05 23.97
C GLU A 291 12.39 -12.97 25.22
N LYS A 292 12.23 -11.76 25.80
CA LYS A 292 11.37 -11.46 26.96
C LYS A 292 10.06 -10.77 26.55
N LEU A 293 9.80 -10.67 25.26
CA LEU A 293 8.68 -9.95 24.67
C LEU A 293 8.74 -8.42 24.91
N ASP A 294 9.93 -7.84 25.12
CA ASP A 294 10.11 -6.40 25.13
C ASP A 294 10.21 -5.87 23.69
N ILE A 295 9.53 -4.73 23.43
CA ILE A 295 9.46 -4.16 22.08
C ILE A 295 10.82 -3.57 21.69
N LEU A 296 11.45 -4.18 20.67
CA LEU A 296 12.67 -3.68 20.06
C LEU A 296 12.36 -2.62 19.00
N ASP A 297 11.39 -2.91 18.11
CA ASP A 297 11.04 -1.98 17.02
C ASP A 297 9.61 -2.16 16.55
N VAL A 298 9.07 -1.08 15.94
CA VAL A 298 7.75 -1.00 15.32
C VAL A 298 7.90 -0.42 13.92
N ILE A 299 7.58 -1.19 12.90
CA ILE A 299 7.91 -0.89 11.50
C ILE A 299 6.61 -0.81 10.68
N PRO A 300 6.00 0.39 10.55
CA PRO A 300 4.68 0.58 9.93
C PRO A 300 4.79 0.80 8.41
N VAL A 301 5.50 -0.10 7.69
CA VAL A 301 5.67 -0.06 6.24
C VAL A 301 5.68 -1.45 5.63
N TYR A 302 5.37 -1.51 4.34
CA TYR A 302 5.51 -2.74 3.55
C TYR A 302 7.00 -3.12 3.44
N LEU A 303 7.31 -4.37 3.73
CA LEU A 303 8.68 -4.91 3.64
C LEU A 303 8.73 -5.90 2.48
N ASN A 304 9.41 -5.57 1.40
CA ASN A 304 9.72 -6.52 0.34
C ASN A 304 10.71 -7.59 0.85
N PRO A 305 10.94 -8.71 0.12
CA PRO A 305 11.80 -9.80 0.61
C PRO A 305 13.21 -9.37 1.02
N GLU A 306 13.85 -8.45 0.27
CA GLU A 306 15.21 -7.97 0.58
C GLU A 306 15.23 -7.11 1.85
N VAL A 307 14.32 -6.17 1.97
CA VAL A 307 14.21 -5.30 3.16
C VAL A 307 13.88 -6.15 4.39
N MET A 308 12.96 -7.11 4.26
CA MET A 308 12.66 -8.08 5.32
C MET A 308 13.91 -8.85 5.75
N ASN A 309 14.70 -9.35 4.80
CA ASN A 309 15.95 -10.08 5.10
C ASN A 309 16.92 -9.23 5.93
N ASN A 310 17.10 -7.96 5.55
CA ASN A 310 17.98 -7.06 6.28
C ASN A 310 17.48 -6.80 7.70
N ILE A 311 16.17 -6.60 7.89
CA ILE A 311 15.56 -6.36 9.21
C ILE A 311 15.69 -7.58 10.11
N ILE A 312 15.31 -8.76 9.64
CA ILE A 312 15.36 -9.96 10.48
C ILE A 312 16.79 -10.32 10.88
N ARG A 313 17.80 -10.08 10.03
CA ARG A 313 19.21 -10.26 10.39
C ARG A 313 19.71 -9.20 11.35
N PHE A 314 19.31 -7.94 11.17
CA PHE A 314 19.69 -6.85 12.08
C PHE A 314 19.28 -7.12 13.52
N TYR A 315 18.07 -7.62 13.73
CA TYR A 315 17.57 -7.96 15.06
C TYR A 315 17.98 -9.38 15.48
N GLY A 316 17.87 -10.37 14.60
CA GLY A 316 18.14 -11.78 14.89
C GLY A 316 19.59 -12.07 15.30
N ASP A 317 20.55 -11.39 14.66
CA ASP A 317 21.98 -11.49 14.98
C ASP A 317 22.43 -10.46 16.04
N ASN A 318 21.50 -9.74 16.67
CA ASN A 318 21.78 -8.70 17.68
C ASN A 318 22.69 -7.55 17.15
N ILE A 319 22.67 -7.27 15.85
CA ILE A 319 23.46 -6.17 15.25
C ILE A 319 23.00 -4.83 15.80
N HIS A 320 21.69 -4.66 16.04
CA HIS A 320 21.06 -3.47 16.62
C HIS A 320 21.67 -3.03 17.97
N GLN A 321 22.31 -3.95 18.69
CA GLN A 321 23.00 -3.62 19.94
C GLN A 321 24.37 -2.98 19.73
N LYS A 322 24.92 -3.06 18.50
CA LYS A 322 26.30 -2.62 18.17
C LYS A 322 26.36 -1.52 17.14
N LYS A 323 25.35 -1.42 16.28
CA LYS A 323 25.30 -0.47 15.15
C LYS A 323 23.91 0.13 14.99
N SER A 324 23.85 1.35 14.46
CA SER A 324 22.59 1.93 13.99
C SER A 324 22.10 1.20 12.72
N TRP A 325 20.81 1.30 12.44
CA TRP A 325 20.23 0.78 11.19
C TRP A 325 20.91 1.39 9.96
N THR A 326 21.15 2.70 9.98
CA THR A 326 21.80 3.43 8.89
C THR A 326 23.21 2.91 8.61
N ASP A 327 24.02 2.72 9.65
CA ASP A 327 25.39 2.19 9.50
C ASP A 327 25.37 0.76 8.96
N TYR A 328 24.44 -0.06 9.45
CA TYR A 328 24.27 -1.43 8.96
C TYR A 328 23.93 -1.48 7.47
N ILE A 329 22.99 -0.65 7.00
CA ILE A 329 22.62 -0.59 5.58
C ILE A 329 23.78 -0.05 4.73
N ASN A 330 24.50 0.97 5.19
CA ASN A 330 25.67 1.47 4.50
C ASN A 330 26.76 0.41 4.33
N ASP A 331 27.01 -0.39 5.36
CA ASP A 331 27.94 -1.53 5.29
C ASP A 331 27.53 -2.58 4.26
N LEU A 332 26.21 -2.88 4.18
CA LEU A 332 25.68 -3.82 3.20
C LEU A 332 25.86 -3.29 1.77
N GLN A 333 25.59 -2.00 1.56
CA GLN A 333 25.77 -1.36 0.25
C GLN A 333 27.24 -1.31 -0.16
N ALA A 334 28.13 -0.98 0.77
CA ALA A 334 29.59 -0.98 0.52
C ALA A 334 30.08 -2.38 0.10
N LYS A 335 29.59 -3.44 0.75
CA LYS A 335 29.91 -4.84 0.38
C LYS A 335 29.40 -5.22 -1.00
N LYS A 336 28.20 -4.77 -1.39
CA LYS A 336 27.63 -5.02 -2.72
C LYS A 336 28.44 -4.33 -3.83
N ASN A 337 29.00 -3.16 -3.55
CA ASN A 337 29.75 -2.36 -4.50
C ASN A 337 31.26 -2.66 -4.52
N ALA A 338 31.77 -3.48 -3.60
CA ALA A 338 33.15 -3.91 -3.60
C ALA A 338 33.45 -4.77 -4.84
N PRO A 339 34.55 -4.53 -5.57
CA PRO A 339 34.94 -5.38 -6.69
C PRO A 339 35.10 -6.82 -6.21
N THR A 340 34.42 -7.75 -6.87
CA THR A 340 34.69 -9.18 -6.69
C THR A 340 36.12 -9.41 -7.10
N GLU A 341 37.03 -9.60 -6.14
CA GLU A 341 38.36 -10.12 -6.46
C GLU A 341 38.16 -11.47 -7.14
N ARG A 342 38.53 -11.51 -8.41
CA ARG A 342 38.58 -12.74 -9.23
C ARG A 342 39.90 -13.46 -9.02
#